data_7b5f9f9125aefad192a21f5d13269b97
#
_entry.id   7b5f9f9125aefad192a21f5d13269b97
#
_cell.length_a   1.000
_cell.length_b   1.000
_cell.length_c   1.000
_cell.angle_alpha   90.00
_cell.angle_beta   90.00
_cell.angle_gamma   90.00
#
_symmetry.space_group_name_H-M   'P 1'
#
loop_
_entity.id
_entity.type
_entity.pdbx_description
1 polymer ?
#
loop_
_entity_poly.entity_id
_entity_poly.type
_entity_poly.pdbx_seq_one_letter_code
_entity_poly.pdbx_strand_id
1 'polypeptide(L)'
;MTLLERTNRTVALTEAGSVLLREGRAALDAIAAADRRTRRAAQAEPGLVLVSKAGATSELLLKLLDAYAAEPGAVTVEVLLCGPGEQERLLRDGRADVALLHRPFDSVAGFDTEELHTEGQVIVLPSGHPLTAEPHLRMADVTALPGLPLPRWPGLDGTYADGPGPEVRDHAQLLQLITLGRASAVLPESVRTHLHEGLTTVPLLDAPLVTTVIAWPPHSRSRPLAALVRVATGLHTHHEPVHPNAEPSPST
;
A
#
# COMPACT_ATOMS: atom_id res chain seq x y z
N MET A 1 20.94 -33.98 0.68
CA MET A 1 20.70 -32.54 0.39
C MET A 1 21.09 -31.74 1.62
N THR A 2 22.05 -30.84 1.50
CA THR A 2 22.51 -29.99 2.61
C THR A 2 21.72 -28.69 2.59
N LEU A 3 21.14 -28.31 3.72
CA LEU A 3 20.31 -27.09 3.85
C LEU A 3 21.06 -25.91 4.47
N LEU A 4 22.11 -26.22 5.24
CA LEU A 4 22.91 -25.24 5.96
C LEU A 4 24.40 -25.45 5.64
N GLU A 5 25.11 -24.38 5.41
CA GLU A 5 26.56 -24.34 5.35
C GLU A 5 27.10 -23.71 6.63
N ARG A 6 28.04 -24.41 7.26
CA ARG A 6 28.68 -23.96 8.50
C ARG A 6 30.15 -23.65 8.22
N THR A 7 30.52 -22.43 8.44
CA THR A 7 31.92 -22.01 8.53
C THR A 7 32.30 -21.81 9.99
N ASN A 8 33.58 -21.66 10.31
CA ASN A 8 34.04 -21.50 11.70
C ASN A 8 33.42 -20.33 12.49
N ARG A 9 32.72 -19.41 11.80
CA ARG A 9 32.15 -18.20 12.40
C ARG A 9 30.68 -17.92 12.03
N THR A 10 30.12 -18.56 10.99
CA THR A 10 28.77 -18.27 10.50
C THR A 10 28.06 -19.56 10.10
N VAL A 11 26.74 -19.51 10.22
CA VAL A 11 25.82 -20.51 9.63
C VAL A 11 25.02 -19.77 8.57
N ALA A 12 25.07 -20.24 7.33
CA ALA A 12 24.32 -19.69 6.20
C ALA A 12 23.42 -20.77 5.61
N LEU A 13 22.33 -20.34 4.98
CA LEU A 13 21.47 -21.23 4.19
C LEU A 13 22.16 -21.53 2.85
N THR A 14 22.09 -22.77 2.41
CA THR A 14 22.34 -23.11 1.02
C THR A 14 21.17 -22.60 0.15
N GLU A 15 21.31 -22.66 -1.17
CA GLU A 15 20.19 -22.38 -2.08
C GLU A 15 18.99 -23.30 -1.77
N ALA A 16 19.23 -24.59 -1.58
CA ALA A 16 18.19 -25.56 -1.16
C ALA A 16 17.60 -25.21 0.20
N GLY A 17 18.41 -24.73 1.15
CA GLY A 17 17.94 -24.25 2.45
C GLY A 17 17.05 -23.01 2.33
N SER A 18 17.41 -22.08 1.47
CA SER A 18 16.63 -20.86 1.19
C SER A 18 15.29 -21.18 0.54
N VAL A 19 15.27 -22.13 -0.41
CA VAL A 19 14.03 -22.64 -1.02
C VAL A 19 13.15 -23.29 0.04
N LEU A 20 13.69 -24.21 0.85
CA LEU A 20 12.90 -24.89 1.89
C LEU A 20 12.33 -23.91 2.92
N LEU A 21 13.11 -22.90 3.31
CA LEU A 21 12.65 -21.89 4.26
C LEU A 21 11.48 -21.07 3.68
N ARG A 22 11.58 -20.64 2.40
CA ARG A 22 10.53 -19.89 1.72
C ARG A 22 9.26 -20.72 1.59
N GLU A 23 9.36 -21.92 1.02
CA GLU A 23 8.21 -22.81 0.80
C GLU A 23 7.61 -23.30 2.12
N GLY A 24 8.45 -23.59 3.13
CA GLY A 24 8.00 -24.00 4.47
C GLY A 24 7.23 -22.88 5.18
N ARG A 25 7.69 -21.64 5.09
CA ARG A 25 6.95 -20.48 5.62
C ARG A 25 5.61 -20.32 4.92
N ALA A 26 5.58 -20.37 3.59
CA ALA A 26 4.34 -20.29 2.83
C ALA A 26 3.33 -21.39 3.21
N ALA A 27 3.79 -22.62 3.41
CA ALA A 27 2.94 -23.73 3.86
C ALA A 27 2.38 -23.49 5.28
N LEU A 28 3.20 -23.03 6.21
CA LEU A 28 2.76 -22.73 7.58
C LEU A 28 1.76 -21.57 7.61
N ASP A 29 1.97 -20.53 6.80
CA ASP A 29 1.06 -19.42 6.67
C ASP A 29 -0.30 -19.88 6.09
N ALA A 30 -0.28 -20.78 5.10
CA ALA A 30 -1.49 -21.35 4.51
C ALA A 30 -2.30 -22.18 5.54
N ILE A 31 -1.62 -22.98 6.38
CA ILE A 31 -2.27 -23.74 7.46
C ILE A 31 -2.88 -22.79 8.50
N ALA A 32 -2.13 -21.79 8.94
CA ALA A 32 -2.60 -20.79 9.87
C ALA A 32 -3.79 -19.98 9.31
N ALA A 33 -3.78 -19.69 8.01
CA ALA A 33 -4.89 -19.03 7.32
C ALA A 33 -6.14 -19.92 7.29
N ALA A 34 -5.99 -21.22 7.01
CA ALA A 34 -7.11 -22.16 7.01
C ALA A 34 -7.77 -22.24 8.40
N ASP A 35 -6.98 -22.34 9.47
CA ASP A 35 -7.51 -22.36 10.86
C ASP A 35 -8.27 -21.06 11.17
N ARG A 36 -7.70 -19.89 10.88
CA ARG A 36 -8.35 -18.59 11.14
C ARG A 36 -9.64 -18.42 10.37
N ARG A 37 -9.66 -18.74 9.07
CA ARG A 37 -10.87 -18.67 8.23
C ARG A 37 -11.95 -19.64 8.71
N THR A 38 -11.55 -20.85 9.13
CA THR A 38 -12.49 -21.83 9.68
C THR A 38 -13.13 -21.34 10.98
N ARG A 39 -12.32 -20.79 11.90
CA ARG A 39 -12.84 -20.20 13.15
C ARG A 39 -13.77 -19.04 12.89
N ARG A 40 -13.45 -18.17 11.92
CA ARG A 40 -14.29 -17.02 11.54
C ARG A 40 -15.62 -17.49 10.93
N ALA A 41 -15.58 -18.49 10.06
CA ALA A 41 -16.79 -19.07 9.47
C ALA A 41 -17.71 -19.76 10.49
N ALA A 42 -17.18 -20.16 11.64
CA ALA A 42 -17.94 -20.76 12.74
C ALA A 42 -18.56 -19.72 13.70
N GLN A 43 -18.29 -18.42 13.51
CA GLN A 43 -18.92 -17.36 14.30
C GLN A 43 -20.41 -17.21 13.93
N ALA A 44 -21.21 -16.78 14.90
CA ALA A 44 -22.66 -16.58 14.70
C ALA A 44 -22.96 -15.46 13.69
N GLU A 45 -22.08 -14.46 13.62
CA GLU A 45 -22.13 -13.33 12.66
C GLU A 45 -20.78 -13.23 11.94
N PRO A 46 -20.57 -13.97 10.85
CA PRO A 46 -19.32 -13.92 10.12
C PRO A 46 -19.17 -12.57 9.42
N GLY A 47 -18.16 -11.80 9.81
CA GLY A 47 -17.76 -10.55 9.16
C GLY A 47 -16.65 -10.74 8.15
N LEU A 48 -16.24 -9.65 7.51
CA LEU A 48 -15.03 -9.54 6.69
C LEU A 48 -13.98 -8.71 7.43
N VAL A 49 -12.71 -9.05 7.24
CA VAL A 49 -11.57 -8.22 7.68
C VAL A 49 -10.90 -7.64 6.45
N LEU A 50 -10.96 -6.31 6.32
CA LEU A 50 -10.29 -5.56 5.27
C LEU A 50 -9.02 -4.94 5.85
N VAL A 51 -7.86 -5.24 5.26
CA VAL A 51 -6.59 -4.62 5.65
C VAL A 51 -6.22 -3.50 4.69
N SER A 52 -5.77 -2.38 5.24
CA SER A 52 -5.24 -1.24 4.50
C SER A 52 -4.04 -0.64 5.21
N LYS A 53 -3.19 0.02 4.45
CA LYS A 53 -2.05 0.79 4.96
C LYS A 53 -2.56 2.03 5.70
N ALA A 54 -2.12 2.22 6.93
CA ALA A 54 -2.48 3.40 7.71
C ALA A 54 -2.02 4.69 7.00
N GLY A 55 -2.91 5.66 6.88
CA GLY A 55 -2.63 6.94 6.20
C GLY A 55 -2.68 6.90 4.68
N ALA A 56 -3.05 5.78 4.07
CA ALA A 56 -3.28 5.67 2.64
C ALA A 56 -4.75 5.38 2.34
N THR A 57 -5.23 5.81 1.16
CA THR A 57 -6.58 5.48 0.64
C THR A 57 -7.77 5.76 1.58
N SER A 58 -7.63 6.65 2.57
CA SER A 58 -8.67 6.87 3.59
C SER A 58 -10.02 7.28 2.97
N GLU A 59 -10.01 8.13 1.95
CA GLU A 59 -11.24 8.56 1.26
C GLU A 59 -11.90 7.42 0.48
N LEU A 60 -11.10 6.63 -0.26
CA LEU A 60 -11.59 5.46 -0.98
C LEU A 60 -12.15 4.43 -0.01
N LEU A 61 -11.46 4.19 1.09
CA LEU A 61 -11.87 3.24 2.12
C LEU A 61 -13.21 3.67 2.75
N LEU A 62 -13.37 4.94 3.09
CA LEU A 62 -14.63 5.48 3.63
C LEU A 62 -15.78 5.28 2.64
N LYS A 63 -15.60 5.71 1.37
CA LYS A 63 -16.61 5.53 0.32
C LYS A 63 -16.97 4.06 0.11
N LEU A 64 -15.98 3.16 0.14
CA LEU A 64 -16.20 1.73 -0.02
C LEU A 64 -17.04 1.16 1.13
N LEU A 65 -16.70 1.50 2.37
CA LEU A 65 -17.41 1.00 3.54
C LEU A 65 -18.85 1.51 3.59
N ASP A 66 -19.07 2.80 3.29
CA ASP A 66 -20.41 3.40 3.25
C ASP A 66 -21.28 2.76 2.14
N ALA A 67 -20.70 2.62 0.94
CA ALA A 67 -21.43 2.00 -0.18
C ALA A 67 -21.74 0.53 0.08
N TYR A 68 -20.79 -0.23 0.66
CA TYR A 68 -21.01 -1.63 1.00
C TYR A 68 -22.04 -1.80 2.11
N ALA A 69 -22.03 -0.95 3.13
CA ALA A 69 -23.03 -1.02 4.22
C ALA A 69 -24.46 -0.82 3.73
N ALA A 70 -24.67 -0.14 2.59
CA ALA A 70 -25.96 0.04 1.96
C ALA A 70 -26.43 -1.17 1.11
N GLU A 71 -25.56 -2.15 0.85
CA GLU A 71 -25.89 -3.34 0.06
C GLU A 71 -26.78 -4.30 0.83
N PRO A 72 -27.82 -4.89 0.19
CA PRO A 72 -28.63 -5.94 0.80
C PRO A 72 -27.75 -7.16 1.16
N GLY A 73 -27.79 -7.53 2.44
CA GLY A 73 -27.01 -8.67 2.96
C GLY A 73 -25.54 -8.35 3.22
N ALA A 74 -25.20 -7.06 3.32
CA ALA A 74 -23.89 -6.63 3.80
C ALA A 74 -23.63 -7.20 5.20
N VAL A 75 -22.38 -7.64 5.42
CA VAL A 75 -21.89 -8.08 6.73
C VAL A 75 -20.97 -7.01 7.32
N THR A 76 -20.71 -7.10 8.60
CA THR A 76 -19.74 -6.19 9.25
C THR A 76 -18.37 -6.32 8.59
N VAL A 77 -17.74 -5.18 8.29
CA VAL A 77 -16.35 -5.10 7.82
C VAL A 77 -15.50 -4.50 8.93
N GLU A 78 -14.63 -5.33 9.50
CA GLU A 78 -13.57 -4.88 10.40
C GLU A 78 -12.42 -4.31 9.56
N VAL A 79 -11.93 -3.11 9.91
CA VAL A 79 -10.79 -2.50 9.24
C VAL A 79 -9.54 -2.72 10.07
N LEU A 80 -8.57 -3.42 9.50
CA LEU A 80 -7.26 -3.62 10.08
C LEU A 80 -6.26 -2.66 9.42
N LEU A 81 -5.81 -1.65 10.15
CA LEU A 81 -4.77 -0.74 9.68
C LEU A 81 -3.39 -1.29 10.06
N CYS A 82 -2.45 -1.22 9.11
CA CYS A 82 -1.10 -1.74 9.28
C CYS A 82 -0.02 -0.80 8.71
N GLY A 83 1.24 -1.11 8.97
CA GLY A 83 2.39 -0.44 8.39
C GLY A 83 2.59 -0.79 6.90
N PRO A 84 3.49 -0.06 6.21
CA PRO A 84 3.87 -0.39 4.85
C PRO A 84 4.42 -1.81 4.71
N GLY A 85 3.98 -2.54 3.67
CA GLY A 85 4.42 -3.90 3.37
C GLY A 85 3.81 -5.02 4.23
N GLU A 86 2.97 -4.70 5.22
CA GLU A 86 2.36 -5.72 6.08
C GLU A 86 1.06 -6.31 5.52
N GLN A 87 0.37 -5.60 4.61
CA GLN A 87 -0.94 -5.99 4.08
C GLN A 87 -0.88 -7.38 3.42
N GLU A 88 0.14 -7.61 2.59
CA GLU A 88 0.35 -8.88 1.90
C GLU A 88 0.45 -10.05 2.87
N ARG A 89 1.25 -9.89 3.93
CA ARG A 89 1.42 -10.92 4.96
C ARG A 89 0.11 -11.19 5.70
N LEU A 90 -0.62 -10.14 6.09
CA LEU A 90 -1.90 -10.26 6.80
C LEU A 90 -2.97 -10.96 5.96
N LEU A 91 -2.93 -10.75 4.64
CA LEU A 91 -3.82 -11.43 3.70
C LEU A 91 -3.43 -12.90 3.49
N ARG A 92 -2.12 -13.20 3.35
CA ARG A 92 -1.60 -14.57 3.17
C ARG A 92 -1.86 -15.43 4.39
N ASP A 93 -1.61 -14.91 5.58
CA ASP A 93 -1.78 -15.64 6.81
C ASP A 93 -3.25 -15.71 7.31
N GLY A 94 -4.20 -15.14 6.54
CA GLY A 94 -5.64 -15.21 6.80
C GLY A 94 -6.12 -14.35 7.97
N ARG A 95 -5.32 -13.40 8.44
CA ARG A 95 -5.79 -12.37 9.38
C ARG A 95 -6.71 -11.36 8.71
N ALA A 96 -6.53 -11.16 7.40
CA ALA A 96 -7.47 -10.40 6.57
C ALA A 96 -8.08 -11.30 5.49
N ASP A 97 -9.27 -10.93 5.02
CA ASP A 97 -9.98 -11.58 3.94
C ASP A 97 -9.78 -10.84 2.61
N VAL A 98 -9.50 -9.56 2.70
CA VAL A 98 -9.33 -8.64 1.58
C VAL A 98 -8.35 -7.54 1.96
N ALA A 99 -7.58 -7.03 0.98
CA ALA A 99 -6.59 -5.98 1.17
C ALA A 99 -6.72 -4.88 0.12
N LEU A 100 -6.40 -3.64 0.50
CA LEU A 100 -6.05 -2.58 -0.45
C LEU A 100 -4.54 -2.54 -0.60
N LEU A 101 -4.05 -2.77 -1.81
CA LEU A 101 -2.63 -2.80 -2.17
C LEU A 101 -2.33 -1.72 -3.22
N HIS A 102 -1.06 -1.32 -3.31
CA HIS A 102 -0.61 -0.25 -4.20
C HIS A 102 0.50 -0.76 -5.12
N ARG A 103 0.21 -0.99 -6.39
CA ARG A 103 1.24 -1.30 -7.39
C ARG A 103 1.96 -0.01 -7.82
N PRO A 104 3.27 -0.05 -8.05
CA PRO A 104 4.16 -1.21 -8.05
C PRO A 104 4.79 -1.55 -6.69
N PHE A 105 4.42 -0.90 -5.61
CA PHE A 105 5.11 -1.01 -4.31
C PHE A 105 4.76 -2.27 -3.51
N ASP A 106 3.51 -2.73 -3.59
CA ASP A 106 3.05 -3.93 -2.92
C ASP A 106 2.97 -5.10 -3.91
N SER A 107 3.35 -6.31 -3.48
CA SER A 107 3.23 -7.50 -4.32
C SER A 107 1.79 -8.02 -4.32
N VAL A 108 1.28 -8.30 -5.51
CA VAL A 108 -0.03 -8.92 -5.73
C VAL A 108 0.08 -10.42 -6.10
N ALA A 109 1.30 -10.97 -6.07
CA ALA A 109 1.54 -12.34 -6.50
C ALA A 109 0.75 -13.35 -5.66
N GLY A 110 -0.02 -14.21 -6.34
CA GLY A 110 -0.84 -15.25 -5.70
C GLY A 110 -2.16 -14.78 -5.10
N PHE A 111 -2.61 -13.58 -5.44
CA PHE A 111 -3.92 -13.04 -5.12
C PHE A 111 -4.73 -12.79 -6.40
N ASP A 112 -6.04 -12.91 -6.31
CA ASP A 112 -6.95 -12.32 -7.28
C ASP A 112 -7.06 -10.83 -6.99
N THR A 113 -7.15 -9.98 -8.04
CA THR A 113 -7.16 -8.53 -7.88
C THR A 113 -8.07 -7.84 -8.88
N GLU A 114 -8.63 -6.69 -8.46
CA GLU A 114 -9.30 -5.72 -9.33
C GLU A 114 -8.69 -4.33 -9.11
N GLU A 115 -8.55 -3.56 -10.18
CA GLU A 115 -8.04 -2.19 -10.12
C GLU A 115 -9.14 -1.24 -9.68
N LEU A 116 -8.83 -0.34 -8.75
CA LEU A 116 -9.80 0.63 -8.22
C LEU A 116 -9.50 2.07 -8.61
N HIS A 117 -8.23 2.45 -8.65
CA HIS A 117 -7.83 3.82 -8.91
C HIS A 117 -6.36 3.87 -9.34
N THR A 118 -6.06 4.72 -10.32
CA THR A 118 -4.68 4.99 -10.73
C THR A 118 -4.42 6.49 -10.66
N GLU A 119 -3.33 6.87 -10.02
CA GLU A 119 -2.97 8.26 -9.78
C GLU A 119 -1.48 8.51 -9.98
N GLY A 120 -1.11 9.80 -10.17
CA GLY A 120 0.27 10.25 -10.19
C GLY A 120 0.90 10.27 -8.80
N GLN A 121 2.15 10.72 -8.75
CA GLN A 121 2.86 10.92 -7.49
C GLN A 121 3.26 12.38 -7.32
N VAL A 122 3.41 12.77 -6.07
CA VAL A 122 3.85 14.09 -5.64
C VAL A 122 5.03 13.96 -4.69
N ILE A 123 5.92 14.94 -4.71
CA ILE A 123 6.87 15.13 -3.60
C ILE A 123 6.20 15.94 -2.50
N VAL A 124 6.32 15.49 -1.26
CA VAL A 124 5.89 16.22 -0.06
C VAL A 124 7.09 16.91 0.57
N LEU A 125 6.98 18.21 0.74
CA LEU A 125 8.04 19.10 1.24
C LEU A 125 7.50 20.00 2.37
N PRO A 126 8.37 20.55 3.24
CA PRO A 126 8.00 21.66 4.10
C PRO A 126 7.52 22.85 3.24
N SER A 127 6.44 23.54 3.64
CA SER A 127 5.81 24.61 2.86
C SER A 127 6.74 25.78 2.50
N GLY A 128 7.82 26.01 3.25
CA GLY A 128 8.80 27.04 2.95
C GLY A 128 9.97 26.61 2.05
N HIS A 129 9.94 25.38 1.53
CA HIS A 129 11.03 24.89 0.69
C HIS A 129 10.99 25.56 -0.70
N PRO A 130 12.14 26.00 -1.30
CA PRO A 130 12.16 26.71 -2.59
C PRO A 130 11.44 25.95 -3.73
N LEU A 131 11.56 24.63 -3.80
CA LEU A 131 10.91 23.81 -4.83
C LEU A 131 9.38 23.82 -4.76
N THR A 132 8.77 24.31 -3.70
CA THR A 132 7.31 24.42 -3.62
C THR A 132 6.74 25.51 -4.53
N ALA A 133 7.59 26.39 -5.09
CA ALA A 133 7.22 27.37 -6.09
C ALA A 133 7.18 26.80 -7.52
N GLU A 134 7.74 25.63 -7.74
CA GLU A 134 7.75 24.99 -9.06
C GLU A 134 6.37 24.36 -9.36
N PRO A 135 5.87 24.50 -10.61
CA PRO A 135 4.59 23.91 -10.99
C PRO A 135 4.63 22.37 -11.04
N HIS A 136 5.78 21.80 -11.31
CA HIS A 136 6.07 20.37 -11.34
C HIS A 136 7.58 20.11 -11.23
N LEU A 137 7.94 18.89 -10.87
CA LEU A 137 9.33 18.43 -10.76
C LEU A 137 9.48 17.06 -11.45
N ARG A 138 10.73 16.59 -11.53
CA ARG A 138 11.09 15.24 -11.97
C ARG A 138 11.74 14.46 -10.83
N MET A 139 11.76 13.15 -10.96
CA MET A 139 12.41 12.28 -9.95
C MET A 139 13.89 12.66 -9.74
N ALA A 140 14.59 13.07 -10.78
CA ALA A 140 15.98 13.51 -10.68
C ALA A 140 16.16 14.74 -9.77
N ASP A 141 15.16 15.62 -9.70
CA ASP A 141 15.21 16.85 -8.89
C ASP A 141 15.04 16.56 -7.39
N VAL A 142 14.46 15.41 -7.04
CA VAL A 142 14.02 15.09 -5.67
C VAL A 142 14.78 13.93 -5.01
N THR A 143 15.44 13.08 -5.77
CA THR A 143 16.14 11.89 -5.24
C THR A 143 17.33 12.21 -4.34
N ALA A 144 17.91 13.39 -4.47
CA ALA A 144 19.11 13.80 -3.72
C ALA A 144 18.98 15.22 -3.17
N LEU A 145 17.83 15.57 -2.59
CA LEU A 145 17.64 16.90 -2.00
C LEU A 145 18.57 17.10 -0.79
N PRO A 146 19.39 18.16 -0.79
CA PRO A 146 20.26 18.46 0.33
C PRO A 146 19.47 18.68 1.62
N GLY A 147 19.78 17.92 2.67
CA GLY A 147 19.13 18.03 3.97
C GLY A 147 17.72 17.42 4.07
N LEU A 148 17.13 16.98 2.96
CA LEU A 148 15.78 16.37 2.90
C LEU A 148 15.82 14.99 2.21
N PRO A 149 16.56 14.01 2.74
CA PRO A 149 16.64 12.69 2.13
C PRO A 149 15.28 12.00 2.12
N LEU A 150 15.08 11.10 1.13
CA LEU A 150 13.91 10.22 1.10
C LEU A 150 13.95 9.23 2.27
N PRO A 151 12.80 8.85 2.84
CA PRO A 151 12.73 7.92 3.95
C PRO A 151 13.12 6.50 3.53
N ARG A 152 13.58 5.72 4.50
CA ARG A 152 13.77 4.28 4.36
C ARG A 152 12.62 3.56 5.06
N TRP A 153 11.95 2.70 4.31
CA TRP A 153 10.86 1.88 4.81
C TRP A 153 11.37 0.48 5.20
N PRO A 154 10.76 -0.18 6.19
CA PRO A 154 11.13 -1.54 6.53
C PRO A 154 10.76 -2.50 5.40
N GLY A 155 11.66 -3.42 5.09
CA GLY A 155 11.36 -4.57 4.24
C GLY A 155 10.44 -5.57 4.93
N LEU A 156 10.03 -6.63 4.22
CA LEU A 156 9.17 -7.69 4.75
C LEU A 156 9.78 -8.43 5.95
N ASP A 157 11.10 -8.42 6.07
CA ASP A 157 11.87 -8.98 7.18
C ASP A 157 12.07 -8.00 8.35
N GLY A 158 11.56 -6.78 8.23
CA GLY A 158 11.71 -5.71 9.21
C GLY A 158 13.05 -4.98 9.15
N THR A 159 13.93 -5.31 8.21
CA THR A 159 15.21 -4.62 8.01
C THR A 159 15.02 -3.38 7.14
N TYR A 160 15.92 -2.42 7.27
CA TYR A 160 15.94 -1.21 6.46
C TYR A 160 17.10 -1.27 5.46
N ALA A 161 16.83 -0.89 4.21
CA ALA A 161 17.90 -0.75 3.24
C ALA A 161 18.90 0.33 3.67
N ASP A 162 20.17 0.20 3.28
CA ASP A 162 21.19 1.23 3.53
C ASP A 162 20.85 2.51 2.77
N GLY A 163 21.14 3.65 3.39
CA GLY A 163 20.91 4.95 2.77
C GLY A 163 20.92 6.12 3.77
N PRO A 164 20.96 7.35 3.27
CA PRO A 164 21.09 8.56 4.10
C PRO A 164 19.77 8.95 4.78
N GLY A 165 18.63 8.41 4.34
CA GLY A 165 17.31 8.80 4.82
C GLY A 165 16.98 8.21 6.20
N PRO A 166 16.05 8.85 6.94
CA PRO A 166 15.60 8.34 8.22
C PRO A 166 14.81 7.04 8.06
N GLU A 167 14.94 6.16 9.04
CA GLU A 167 14.07 4.99 9.19
C GLU A 167 12.69 5.43 9.64
N VAL A 168 11.67 5.05 8.90
CA VAL A 168 10.27 5.38 9.24
C VAL A 168 9.44 4.11 9.32
N ARG A 169 8.52 4.07 10.27
CA ARG A 169 7.65 2.93 10.53
C ARG A 169 6.23 3.14 10.04
N ASP A 170 5.81 4.39 10.00
CA ASP A 170 4.45 4.77 9.64
C ASP A 170 4.38 6.17 9.01
N HIS A 171 3.22 6.48 8.47
CA HIS A 171 2.96 7.74 7.78
C HIS A 171 3.01 8.96 8.73
N ALA A 172 2.58 8.81 9.96
CA ALA A 172 2.55 9.92 10.92
C ALA A 172 3.97 10.36 11.29
N GLN A 173 4.86 9.37 11.57
CA GLN A 173 6.29 9.64 11.78
C GLN A 173 6.92 10.31 10.55
N LEU A 174 6.60 9.84 9.33
CA LEU A 174 7.12 10.43 8.11
C LEU A 174 6.70 11.90 7.98
N LEU A 175 5.41 12.19 8.06
CA LEU A 175 4.90 13.57 7.93
C LEU A 175 5.49 14.50 8.97
N GLN A 176 5.69 14.02 10.21
CA GLN A 176 6.36 14.80 11.25
C GLN A 176 7.82 15.11 10.91
N LEU A 177 8.57 14.13 10.38
CA LEU A 177 9.96 14.36 9.95
C LEU A 177 10.03 15.36 8.79
N ILE A 178 9.08 15.32 7.86
CA ILE A 178 9.02 16.30 6.76
C ILE A 178 8.74 17.69 7.33
N THR A 179 7.76 17.83 8.23
CA THR A 179 7.44 19.11 8.88
C THR A 179 8.64 19.70 9.62
N LEU A 180 9.47 18.85 10.23
CA LEU A 180 10.70 19.25 10.91
C LEU A 180 11.87 19.54 9.95
N GLY A 181 11.68 19.44 8.64
CA GLY A 181 12.74 19.65 7.64
C GLY A 181 13.85 18.58 7.72
N ARG A 182 13.52 17.34 8.03
CA ARG A 182 14.45 16.21 8.17
C ARG A 182 14.32 15.16 7.10
N ALA A 183 13.26 15.23 6.30
CA ALA A 183 12.98 14.32 5.19
C ALA A 183 12.14 15.02 4.13
N SER A 184 12.06 14.41 2.96
CA SER A 184 11.02 14.60 1.96
C SER A 184 10.40 13.23 1.64
N ALA A 185 9.29 13.18 0.92
CA ALA A 185 8.73 11.89 0.49
C ALA A 185 8.01 11.99 -0.85
N VAL A 186 8.18 10.95 -1.66
CA VAL A 186 7.38 10.74 -2.87
C VAL A 186 6.21 9.84 -2.49
N LEU A 187 4.99 10.36 -2.66
CA LEU A 187 3.75 9.69 -2.25
C LEU A 187 2.69 9.83 -3.35
N PRO A 188 1.66 8.95 -3.36
CA PRO A 188 0.52 9.09 -4.25
C PRO A 188 -0.17 10.46 -4.10
N GLU A 189 -0.74 10.98 -5.17
CA GLU A 189 -1.34 12.32 -5.19
C GLU A 189 -2.49 12.48 -4.18
N SER A 190 -3.21 11.42 -3.89
CA SER A 190 -4.28 11.36 -2.88
C SER A 190 -3.81 11.76 -1.47
N VAL A 191 -2.50 11.78 -1.18
CA VAL A 191 -1.98 12.28 0.10
C VAL A 191 -2.38 13.73 0.37
N ARG A 192 -2.63 14.53 -0.67
CA ARG A 192 -2.98 15.96 -0.56
C ARG A 192 -4.17 16.21 0.37
N THR A 193 -5.14 15.31 0.39
CA THR A 193 -6.36 15.44 1.20
C THR A 193 -6.12 15.26 2.69
N HIS A 194 -4.94 14.77 3.08
CA HIS A 194 -4.60 14.42 4.48
C HIS A 194 -3.40 15.21 5.02
N LEU A 195 -2.88 16.16 4.24
CA LEU A 195 -1.78 17.00 4.71
C LEU A 195 -2.29 18.09 5.63
N HIS A 196 -1.55 18.30 6.71
CA HIS A 196 -1.78 19.42 7.62
C HIS A 196 -0.99 20.66 7.16
N GLU A 197 -1.31 21.80 7.76
CA GLU A 197 -0.56 23.06 7.58
C GLU A 197 0.95 22.85 7.83
N GLY A 198 1.78 23.47 7.01
CA GLY A 198 3.24 23.32 7.06
C GLY A 198 3.83 22.32 6.06
N LEU A 199 3.00 21.59 5.34
CA LEU A 199 3.41 20.70 4.24
C LEU A 199 2.82 21.16 2.91
N THR A 200 3.59 20.99 1.86
CA THR A 200 3.19 21.33 0.47
C THR A 200 3.59 20.19 -0.46
N THR A 201 2.84 20.00 -1.52
CA THR A 201 3.13 19.00 -2.55
C THR A 201 3.42 19.63 -3.89
N VAL A 202 4.36 19.03 -4.62
CA VAL A 202 4.61 19.37 -6.02
C VAL A 202 4.48 18.10 -6.87
N PRO A 203 3.76 18.14 -8.01
CA PRO A 203 3.60 17.00 -8.90
C PRO A 203 4.93 16.51 -9.47
N LEU A 204 5.08 15.20 -9.64
CA LEU A 204 6.21 14.57 -10.31
C LEU A 204 5.77 14.02 -11.67
N LEU A 205 6.38 14.53 -12.76
CA LEU A 205 5.98 14.19 -14.13
C LEU A 205 6.41 12.80 -14.59
N ASP A 206 7.51 12.29 -14.06
CA ASP A 206 8.15 11.04 -14.49
C ASP A 206 8.19 9.96 -13.40
N ALA A 207 7.50 10.19 -12.28
CA ALA A 207 7.29 9.15 -11.30
C ALA A 207 6.32 8.09 -11.83
N PRO A 208 6.52 6.79 -11.50
CA PRO A 208 5.58 5.75 -11.92
C PRO A 208 4.19 6.01 -11.36
N LEU A 209 3.15 5.67 -12.14
CA LEU A 209 1.78 5.73 -11.64
C LEU A 209 1.57 4.71 -10.51
N VAL A 210 0.74 5.07 -9.56
CA VAL A 210 0.33 4.19 -8.46
C VAL A 210 -1.10 3.72 -8.72
N THR A 211 -1.28 2.40 -8.81
CA THR A 211 -2.60 1.79 -8.95
C THR A 211 -3.00 1.13 -7.64
N THR A 212 -4.04 1.65 -7.01
CA THR A 212 -4.70 0.98 -5.88
C THR A 212 -5.53 -0.18 -6.41
N VAL A 213 -5.31 -1.35 -5.85
CA VAL A 213 -6.06 -2.57 -6.17
C VAL A 213 -6.72 -3.12 -4.92
N ILE A 214 -7.89 -3.74 -5.08
CA ILE A 214 -8.47 -4.63 -4.08
C ILE A 214 -7.99 -6.04 -4.37
N ALA A 215 -7.45 -6.73 -3.36
CA ALA A 215 -6.84 -8.04 -3.49
C ALA A 215 -7.42 -9.03 -2.48
N TRP A 216 -7.56 -10.31 -2.88
CA TRP A 216 -8.09 -11.37 -2.01
C TRP A 216 -7.46 -12.72 -2.37
N PRO A 217 -7.51 -13.72 -1.45
CA PRO A 217 -7.00 -15.06 -1.73
C PRO A 217 -7.74 -15.70 -2.91
N PRO A 218 -7.03 -16.38 -3.82
CA PRO A 218 -7.62 -17.01 -4.99
C PRO A 218 -8.63 -18.08 -4.56
N HIS A 219 -9.62 -18.32 -5.42
CA HIS A 219 -10.68 -19.30 -5.19
C HIS A 219 -11.60 -19.02 -3.99
N SER A 220 -11.62 -17.81 -3.46
CA SER A 220 -12.58 -17.45 -2.43
C SER A 220 -14.02 -17.61 -2.93
N ARG A 221 -14.86 -18.29 -2.13
CA ARG A 221 -16.29 -18.48 -2.41
C ARG A 221 -17.19 -17.63 -1.49
N SER A 222 -16.61 -16.67 -0.80
CA SER A 222 -17.35 -15.79 0.10
C SER A 222 -18.27 -14.85 -0.68
N ARG A 223 -19.58 -15.00 -0.51
CA ARG A 223 -20.55 -14.07 -1.12
C ARG A 223 -20.40 -12.64 -0.62
N PRO A 224 -20.21 -12.38 0.70
CA PRO A 224 -19.95 -11.04 1.21
C PRO A 224 -18.71 -10.41 0.58
N LEU A 225 -17.62 -11.17 0.41
CA LEU A 225 -16.40 -10.67 -0.25
C LEU A 225 -16.67 -10.32 -1.71
N ALA A 226 -17.34 -11.17 -2.46
CA ALA A 226 -17.69 -10.89 -3.86
C ALA A 226 -18.57 -9.63 -3.99
N ALA A 227 -19.49 -9.40 -3.03
CA ALA A 227 -20.29 -8.18 -2.98
C ALA A 227 -19.42 -6.95 -2.70
N LEU A 228 -18.48 -7.02 -1.74
CA LEU A 228 -17.55 -5.94 -1.42
C LEU A 228 -16.67 -5.59 -2.63
N VAL A 229 -16.12 -6.57 -3.33
CA VAL A 229 -15.32 -6.37 -4.55
C VAL A 229 -16.15 -5.69 -5.64
N ARG A 230 -17.37 -6.14 -5.88
CA ARG A 230 -18.29 -5.52 -6.86
C ARG A 230 -18.57 -4.06 -6.53
N VAL A 231 -18.82 -3.74 -5.26
CA VAL A 231 -19.03 -2.36 -4.81
C VAL A 231 -17.77 -1.54 -5.04
N ALA A 232 -16.59 -2.06 -4.67
CA ALA A 232 -15.31 -1.38 -4.86
C ALA A 232 -15.06 -1.04 -6.34
N THR A 233 -15.27 -1.97 -7.26
CA THR A 233 -15.12 -1.76 -8.71
C THR A 233 -16.15 -0.80 -9.26
N GLY A 234 -17.38 -0.78 -8.72
CA GLY A 234 -18.44 0.16 -9.10
C GLY A 234 -18.11 1.63 -8.75
N LEU A 235 -17.35 1.87 -7.69
CA LEU A 235 -16.90 3.23 -7.33
C LEU A 235 -15.94 3.83 -8.35
N HIS A 236 -15.19 3.00 -9.06
CA HIS A 236 -14.21 3.42 -10.07
C HIS A 236 -14.88 3.99 -11.34
N THR A 237 -16.02 3.47 -11.76
CA THR A 237 -16.70 3.87 -12.98
C THR A 237 -17.30 5.29 -12.95
N HIS A 238 -17.32 5.94 -11.78
CA HIS A 238 -17.83 7.31 -11.61
C HIS A 238 -16.75 8.39 -11.52
N HIS A 239 -15.48 8.00 -11.63
CA HIS A 239 -14.37 8.96 -11.58
C HIS A 239 -13.68 9.02 -12.95
N GLU A 240 -14.20 9.89 -13.84
CA GLU A 240 -13.54 10.24 -15.10
C GLU A 240 -12.20 10.90 -14.80
N PRO A 241 -11.08 10.50 -15.42
CA PRO A 241 -9.80 11.17 -15.23
C PRO A 241 -9.92 12.59 -15.78
N VAL A 242 -9.69 13.58 -14.94
CA VAL A 242 -9.43 14.96 -15.39
C VAL A 242 -8.12 14.92 -16.18
N HIS A 243 -8.20 14.84 -17.50
CA HIS A 243 -7.07 15.03 -18.38
C HIS A 243 -6.62 16.50 -18.32
N PRO A 244 -5.43 16.82 -17.83
CA PRO A 244 -4.86 18.15 -17.98
C PRO A 244 -4.17 18.23 -19.34
N ASN A 245 -4.91 18.36 -20.45
CA ASN A 245 -4.41 18.85 -21.72
C ASN A 245 -5.55 18.97 -22.73
N ALA A 246 -6.28 20.08 -22.65
CA ALA A 246 -6.91 20.66 -23.82
C ALA A 246 -6.08 21.88 -24.20
N GLU A 247 -5.17 21.71 -25.15
CA GLU A 247 -4.55 22.84 -25.83
C GLU A 247 -5.66 23.66 -26.52
N PRO A 248 -5.68 25.00 -26.36
CA PRO A 248 -6.62 25.86 -27.13
C PRO A 248 -6.19 25.82 -28.60
N SER A 249 -7.10 25.37 -29.46
CA SER A 249 -6.96 25.47 -30.92
C SER A 249 -6.73 26.93 -31.33
N PRO A 250 -5.79 27.22 -32.22
CA PRO A 250 -5.59 28.58 -32.74
C PRO A 250 -6.79 28.97 -33.61
N SER A 251 -7.44 30.04 -33.22
CA SER A 251 -8.45 30.70 -34.05
C SER A 251 -7.78 31.32 -35.28
N THR A 252 -8.25 30.94 -36.44
CA THR A 252 -7.99 31.57 -37.74
C THR A 252 -8.78 32.87 -37.87
#